data_0639cc6665c3186a0f6f4b1b78a114e3
#
_entry.id   0639cc6665c3186a0f6f4b1b78a114e3
#
_cell.length_a   1.000
_cell.length_b   1.000
_cell.length_c   1.000
_cell.angle_alpha   90.00
_cell.angle_beta   90.00
_cell.angle_gamma   90.00
#
_symmetry.space_group_name_H-M   'P 1'
#
loop_
_entity.id
_entity.type
_entity.pdbx_description
1 polymer ?
#
loop_
_entity_poly.entity_id
_entity_poly.type
_entity_poly.pdbx_seq_one_letter_code
_entity_poly.pdbx_strand_id
1 'polypeptide(L)'
;ELTAFPGMDSKKIQTELNLRQKSHTEAVNRLKRDLPGKALSANLIRKCRIAMDMNWTCPFTGERYGAHELESMEMEHIVPYSFRQSNALSSLVLTRKEVNKMKGQRTGYDFVEQEQGKPVTGRTNLHICSFNNYREFVEKLDDKKWHEDDRKRKKKRKALLMVRGLSHRHQLQNHDAMKEIGMTEGMMTQSSHLMKLACKSIKTSLPDAHIDMIPGPVTAEVRKAWDVFWVFKEFCLSLIHISEPTRPI
;
A
#
# COMPACT_ATOMS: atom_id res chain seq x y z
N GLU A 1 3.52 23.29 -14.53
CA GLU A 1 4.23 23.91 -13.39
C GLU A 1 3.49 23.60 -12.10
N LEU A 2 4.03 22.70 -11.30
CA LEU A 2 3.56 22.47 -9.93
C LEU A 2 4.04 23.66 -9.09
N THR A 3 3.20 24.63 -8.92
CA THR A 3 3.43 25.74 -7.98
C THR A 3 3.63 25.14 -6.58
N ALA A 4 4.80 25.36 -6.01
CA ALA A 4 5.13 24.93 -4.67
C ALA A 4 4.17 25.55 -3.66
N PHE A 5 3.39 24.73 -2.95
CA PHE A 5 2.49 25.22 -1.90
C PHE A 5 3.31 25.79 -0.74
N PRO A 6 3.00 27.03 -0.27
CA PRO A 6 3.68 27.62 0.87
C PRO A 6 3.50 26.72 2.12
N GLY A 7 4.60 26.29 2.72
CA GLY A 7 4.61 25.48 3.95
C GLY A 7 4.94 23.99 3.78
N MET A 8 5.12 23.50 2.55
CA MET A 8 5.81 22.23 2.33
C MET A 8 7.30 22.52 2.22
N ASP A 9 8.12 21.74 2.94
CA ASP A 9 9.58 21.80 2.81
C ASP A 9 9.97 21.32 1.41
N SER A 10 10.20 22.29 0.49
CA SER A 10 10.49 22.02 -0.91
C SER A 10 11.73 21.13 -1.08
N LYS A 11 12.70 21.26 -0.17
CA LYS A 11 13.92 20.42 -0.17
C LYS A 11 13.58 18.96 0.14
N LYS A 12 12.67 18.72 1.09
CA LYS A 12 12.24 17.38 1.48
C LYS A 12 11.48 16.67 0.36
N ILE A 13 10.60 17.42 -0.33
CA ILE A 13 9.86 16.90 -1.50
C ILE A 13 10.82 16.62 -2.64
N GLN A 14 11.73 17.53 -2.94
CA GLN A 14 12.71 17.34 -4.01
C GLN A 14 13.61 16.13 -3.74
N THR A 15 14.04 15.94 -2.49
CA THR A 15 14.79 14.75 -2.09
C THR A 15 13.97 13.49 -2.33
N GLU A 16 12.72 13.43 -1.90
CA GLU A 16 11.87 12.27 -2.11
C GLU A 16 11.62 11.97 -3.61
N LEU A 17 11.42 13.00 -4.44
CA LEU A 17 11.30 12.85 -5.89
C LEU A 17 12.57 12.29 -6.51
N ASN A 18 13.74 12.82 -6.16
CA ASN A 18 15.03 12.35 -6.65
C ASN A 18 15.26 10.87 -6.31
N LEU A 19 14.88 10.46 -5.14
CA LEU A 19 15.03 9.08 -4.66
C LEU A 19 14.07 8.11 -5.37
N ARG A 20 12.83 8.55 -5.61
CA ARG A 20 11.88 7.80 -6.45
C ARG A 20 12.40 7.63 -7.87
N GLN A 21 12.99 8.69 -8.43
CA GLN A 21 13.58 8.67 -9.77
C GLN A 21 14.80 7.77 -9.83
N LYS A 22 15.69 7.81 -8.82
CA LYS A 22 16.84 6.93 -8.72
C LYS A 22 16.43 5.46 -8.72
N SER A 23 15.53 5.06 -7.83
CA SER A 23 15.02 3.68 -7.77
C SER A 23 14.31 3.24 -9.06
N HIS A 24 13.65 4.17 -9.76
CA HIS A 24 13.05 3.90 -11.08
C HIS A 24 14.15 3.65 -12.12
N THR A 25 15.16 4.52 -12.19
CA THR A 25 16.27 4.41 -13.15
C THR A 25 17.06 3.12 -12.94
N GLU A 26 17.33 2.73 -11.70
CA GLU A 26 18.00 1.47 -11.36
C GLU A 26 17.20 0.25 -11.87
N ALA A 27 15.87 0.25 -11.67
CA ALA A 27 15.01 -0.82 -12.17
C ALA A 27 14.99 -0.87 -13.71
N VAL A 28 14.93 0.28 -14.37
CA VAL A 28 15.00 0.36 -15.85
C VAL A 28 16.33 -0.18 -16.38
N ASN A 29 17.45 0.23 -15.77
CA ASN A 29 18.77 -0.24 -16.16
C ASN A 29 18.93 -1.74 -15.94
N ARG A 30 18.40 -2.25 -14.83
CA ARG A 30 18.38 -3.67 -14.54
C ARG A 30 17.58 -4.45 -15.59
N LEU A 31 16.38 -4.00 -15.92
CA LEU A 31 15.53 -4.65 -16.92
C LEU A 31 16.16 -4.59 -18.32
N LYS A 32 16.75 -3.47 -18.72
CA LYS A 32 17.44 -3.36 -20.02
C LYS A 32 18.60 -4.35 -20.14
N ARG A 33 19.32 -4.60 -19.04
CA ARG A 33 20.42 -5.56 -19.03
C ARG A 33 19.92 -7.00 -19.05
N ASP A 34 18.91 -7.32 -18.23
CA ASP A 34 18.42 -8.69 -18.02
C ASP A 34 17.42 -9.12 -19.12
N LEU A 35 16.77 -8.16 -19.80
CA LEU A 35 15.78 -8.37 -20.87
C LEU A 35 16.08 -7.46 -22.08
N PRO A 36 17.20 -7.70 -22.78
CA PRO A 36 17.59 -6.85 -23.92
C PRO A 36 16.54 -6.88 -25.03
N GLY A 37 16.21 -5.72 -25.59
CA GLY A 37 15.23 -5.58 -26.69
C GLY A 37 13.76 -5.61 -26.25
N LYS A 38 13.46 -5.85 -24.97
CA LYS A 38 12.08 -5.88 -24.48
C LYS A 38 11.54 -4.48 -24.22
N ALA A 39 10.30 -4.21 -24.66
CA ALA A 39 9.58 -2.98 -24.29
C ALA A 39 9.26 -2.98 -22.78
N LEU A 40 9.63 -1.90 -22.09
CA LEU A 40 9.47 -1.77 -20.67
C LEU A 40 8.17 -1.04 -20.31
N SER A 41 7.15 -1.79 -19.91
CA SER A 41 5.91 -1.19 -19.39
C SER A 41 6.11 -0.63 -17.98
N ALA A 42 5.30 0.36 -17.59
CA ALA A 42 5.30 0.93 -16.23
C ALA A 42 5.04 -0.17 -15.17
N ASN A 43 4.20 -1.15 -15.49
CA ASN A 43 3.90 -2.28 -14.63
C ASN A 43 5.13 -3.18 -14.42
N LEU A 44 5.86 -3.50 -15.48
CA LEU A 44 7.08 -4.30 -15.41
C LEU A 44 8.16 -3.60 -14.58
N ILE A 45 8.34 -2.29 -14.78
CA ILE A 45 9.27 -1.48 -13.97
C ILE A 45 8.86 -1.49 -12.49
N ARG A 46 7.56 -1.37 -12.21
CA ARG A 46 7.04 -1.43 -10.84
C ARG A 46 7.30 -2.78 -10.19
N LYS A 47 7.05 -3.89 -10.91
CA LYS A 47 7.38 -5.24 -10.45
C LYS A 47 8.87 -5.40 -10.19
N CYS A 48 9.73 -4.91 -11.07
CA CYS A 48 11.18 -4.95 -10.89
C CYS A 48 11.62 -4.23 -9.60
N ARG A 49 11.07 -3.05 -9.31
CA ARG A 49 11.37 -2.31 -8.07
C ARG A 49 10.98 -3.11 -6.82
N ILE A 50 9.82 -3.77 -6.84
CA ILE A 50 9.40 -4.66 -5.75
C ILE A 50 10.35 -5.86 -5.63
N ALA A 51 10.72 -6.48 -6.75
CA ALA A 51 11.64 -7.61 -6.80
C ALA A 51 13.02 -7.26 -6.20
N MET A 52 13.57 -6.11 -6.58
CA MET A 52 14.83 -5.60 -6.01
C MET A 52 14.74 -5.40 -4.50
N ASP A 53 13.64 -4.83 -4.01
CA ASP A 53 13.41 -4.66 -2.57
C ASP A 53 13.32 -6.00 -1.81
N MET A 54 12.81 -7.03 -2.47
CA MET A 54 12.59 -8.37 -1.90
C MET A 54 13.74 -9.35 -2.20
N ASN A 55 14.90 -8.85 -2.67
CA ASN A 55 16.02 -9.68 -3.08
C ASN A 55 15.61 -10.80 -4.06
N TRP A 56 14.67 -10.50 -4.96
CA TRP A 56 14.14 -11.44 -5.98
C TRP A 56 13.58 -12.73 -5.37
N THR A 57 12.95 -12.64 -4.22
CA THR A 57 12.42 -13.78 -3.48
C THR A 57 10.96 -13.55 -3.09
N CYS A 58 10.12 -14.54 -3.32
CA CYS A 58 8.74 -14.54 -2.82
C CYS A 58 8.76 -14.80 -1.30
N PRO A 59 8.19 -13.92 -0.48
CA PRO A 59 8.25 -14.09 0.97
C PRO A 59 7.42 -15.29 1.46
N PHE A 60 6.41 -15.70 0.69
CA PHE A 60 5.47 -16.76 1.10
C PHE A 60 5.95 -18.16 0.80
N THR A 61 6.78 -18.32 -0.23
CA THR A 61 7.28 -19.65 -0.65
C THR A 61 8.78 -19.78 -0.50
N GLY A 62 9.51 -18.67 -0.37
CA GLY A 62 10.97 -18.65 -0.44
C GLY A 62 11.52 -18.87 -1.87
N GLU A 63 10.65 -19.02 -2.87
CA GLU A 63 11.06 -19.17 -4.27
C GLU A 63 11.82 -17.94 -4.76
N ARG A 64 12.96 -18.16 -5.40
CA ARG A 64 13.70 -17.11 -6.10
C ARG A 64 13.25 -17.05 -7.54
N TYR A 65 13.12 -15.86 -8.06
CA TYR A 65 12.68 -15.61 -9.44
C TYR A 65 13.59 -14.58 -10.12
N GLY A 66 13.62 -14.61 -11.46
CA GLY A 66 14.39 -13.69 -12.29
C GLY A 66 13.55 -12.65 -13.02
N ALA A 67 14.24 -11.77 -13.77
CA ALA A 67 13.58 -10.74 -14.56
C ALA A 67 12.60 -11.30 -15.60
N HIS A 68 12.91 -12.46 -16.19
CA HIS A 68 12.06 -13.15 -17.18
C HIS A 68 10.71 -13.61 -16.61
N GLU A 69 10.63 -13.82 -15.32
CA GLU A 69 9.43 -14.32 -14.65
C GLU A 69 8.51 -13.20 -14.15
N LEU A 70 8.99 -11.95 -14.14
CA LEU A 70 8.22 -10.82 -13.60
C LEU A 70 6.84 -10.64 -14.23
N GLU A 71 6.68 -10.99 -15.51
CA GLU A 71 5.37 -10.86 -16.17
C GLU A 71 4.36 -11.84 -15.60
N SER A 72 4.79 -13.07 -15.31
CA SER A 72 3.93 -14.11 -14.75
C SER A 72 3.68 -13.96 -13.24
N MET A 73 4.47 -13.13 -12.56
CA MET A 73 4.26 -12.83 -11.14
C MET A 73 3.14 -11.81 -10.95
N GLU A 74 2.42 -11.89 -9.85
CA GLU A 74 1.41 -10.91 -9.45
C GLU A 74 1.93 -10.00 -8.33
N MET A 75 1.49 -8.74 -8.37
CA MET A 75 1.68 -7.82 -7.25
C MET A 75 0.56 -8.05 -6.25
N GLU A 76 0.93 -8.56 -5.08
CA GLU A 76 -0.01 -8.90 -4.02
C GLU A 76 0.14 -7.96 -2.83
N HIS A 77 -0.99 -7.55 -2.25
CA HIS A 77 -1.02 -6.75 -1.03
C HIS A 77 -0.66 -7.61 0.18
N ILE A 78 0.35 -7.21 0.93
CA ILE A 78 0.77 -7.89 2.17
C ILE A 78 -0.38 -7.94 3.16
N VAL A 79 -1.01 -6.79 3.38
CA VAL A 79 -2.30 -6.63 4.07
C VAL A 79 -3.35 -6.40 3.01
N PRO A 80 -4.45 -7.15 2.97
CA PRO A 80 -5.47 -7.03 1.94
C PRO A 80 -5.92 -5.59 1.69
N TYR A 81 -6.14 -5.24 0.42
CA TYR A 81 -6.54 -3.89 0.04
C TYR A 81 -7.84 -3.43 0.69
N SER A 82 -8.77 -4.35 0.94
CA SER A 82 -10.03 -4.08 1.65
C SER A 82 -9.81 -3.58 3.08
N PHE A 83 -8.69 -3.94 3.70
CA PHE A 83 -8.34 -3.52 5.05
C PHE A 83 -7.43 -2.29 5.05
N ARG A 84 -6.53 -2.23 4.09
CA ARG A 84 -5.59 -1.14 3.95
C ARG A 84 -5.51 -0.67 2.51
N GLN A 85 -6.24 0.36 2.18
CA GLN A 85 -6.30 0.95 0.84
C GLN A 85 -4.98 1.66 0.48
N SER A 86 -3.94 0.89 0.23
CA SER A 86 -2.62 1.44 -0.10
C SER A 86 -1.95 0.66 -1.23
N ASN A 87 -1.73 1.35 -2.34
CA ASN A 87 -0.97 0.86 -3.50
C ASN A 87 0.52 1.28 -3.45
N ALA A 88 1.03 1.69 -2.29
CA ALA A 88 2.44 2.01 -2.13
C ALA A 88 3.32 0.78 -2.39
N LEU A 89 4.52 0.96 -2.94
CA LEU A 89 5.46 -0.15 -3.20
C LEU A 89 5.77 -0.97 -1.94
N SER A 90 5.79 -0.33 -0.77
CA SER A 90 6.01 -1.00 0.52
C SER A 90 4.86 -1.89 0.96
N SER A 91 3.66 -1.73 0.38
CA SER A 91 2.47 -2.53 0.70
C SER A 91 2.36 -3.79 -0.15
N LEU A 92 3.24 -3.94 -1.14
CA LEU A 92 3.16 -4.97 -2.17
C LEU A 92 4.37 -5.90 -2.11
N VAL A 93 4.12 -7.15 -2.45
CA VAL A 93 5.12 -8.19 -2.73
C VAL A 93 4.84 -8.81 -4.09
N LEU A 94 5.80 -9.56 -4.62
CA LEU A 94 5.59 -10.37 -5.82
C LEU A 94 5.42 -11.83 -5.42
N THR A 95 4.41 -12.45 -6.01
CA THR A 95 4.14 -13.87 -5.81
C THR A 95 3.51 -14.50 -7.05
N ARG A 96 3.43 -15.82 -7.09
CA ARG A 96 2.72 -16.54 -8.15
C ARG A 96 1.20 -16.36 -7.98
N LYS A 97 0.48 -16.39 -9.08
CA LYS A 97 -0.99 -16.25 -9.10
C LYS A 97 -1.69 -17.27 -8.19
N GLU A 98 -1.19 -18.50 -8.17
CA GLU A 98 -1.73 -19.59 -7.37
C GLU A 98 -1.54 -19.32 -5.87
N VAL A 99 -0.37 -18.81 -5.48
CA VAL A 99 -0.08 -18.40 -4.09
C VAL A 99 -0.96 -17.24 -3.67
N ASN A 100 -1.13 -16.25 -4.55
CA ASN A 100 -2.02 -15.12 -4.32
C ASN A 100 -3.46 -15.59 -4.08
N LYS A 101 -3.96 -16.50 -4.92
CA LYS A 101 -5.29 -17.09 -4.76
C LYS A 101 -5.42 -17.85 -3.43
N MET A 102 -4.41 -18.60 -3.03
CA MET A 102 -4.41 -19.30 -1.74
C MET A 102 -4.41 -18.33 -0.55
N LYS A 103 -3.67 -17.23 -0.64
CA LYS A 103 -3.61 -16.22 0.42
C LYS A 103 -4.98 -15.58 0.65
N GLY A 104 -5.70 -15.22 -0.39
CA GLY A 104 -7.01 -14.58 -0.30
C GLY A 104 -6.98 -13.29 0.54
N GLN A 105 -7.95 -13.13 1.43
CA GLN A 105 -8.11 -11.94 2.27
C GLN A 105 -7.36 -12.03 3.61
N ARG A 106 -6.33 -12.87 3.69
CA ARG A 106 -5.45 -12.98 4.88
C ARG A 106 -4.26 -12.03 4.78
N THR A 107 -3.69 -11.63 5.91
CA THR A 107 -2.38 -10.98 5.91
C THR A 107 -1.29 -11.96 5.47
N GLY A 108 -0.12 -11.47 5.08
CA GLY A 108 1.01 -12.32 4.75
C GLY A 108 1.43 -13.21 5.92
N TYR A 109 1.39 -12.65 7.15
CA TYR A 109 1.68 -13.37 8.39
C TYR A 109 0.72 -14.54 8.61
N ASP A 110 -0.60 -14.24 8.68
CA ASP A 110 -1.62 -15.26 8.95
C ASP A 110 -1.64 -16.34 7.88
N PHE A 111 -1.41 -15.96 6.63
CA PHE A 111 -1.35 -16.90 5.52
C PHE A 111 -0.24 -17.92 5.69
N VAL A 112 0.99 -17.46 5.95
CA VAL A 112 2.13 -18.38 6.10
C VAL A 112 2.01 -19.21 7.39
N GLU A 113 1.56 -18.60 8.49
CA GLU A 113 1.35 -19.32 9.75
C GLU A 113 0.37 -20.50 9.60
N GLN A 114 -0.74 -20.30 8.85
CA GLN A 114 -1.80 -21.29 8.66
C GLN A 114 -1.51 -22.32 7.58
N GLU A 115 -0.75 -21.96 6.56
CA GLU A 115 -0.55 -22.80 5.36
C GLU A 115 0.86 -23.35 5.22
N GLN A 116 1.76 -23.10 6.18
CA GLN A 116 3.16 -23.55 6.11
C GLN A 116 3.29 -25.04 5.78
N GLY A 117 4.21 -25.35 4.88
CA GLY A 117 4.48 -26.71 4.42
C GLY A 117 3.48 -27.28 3.43
N LYS A 118 2.31 -26.62 3.22
CA LYS A 118 1.32 -27.11 2.25
C LYS A 118 1.77 -26.85 0.81
N PRO A 119 1.48 -27.78 -0.11
CA PRO A 119 1.75 -27.57 -1.52
C PRO A 119 0.85 -26.47 -2.08
N VAL A 120 1.40 -25.71 -3.02
CA VAL A 120 0.64 -24.69 -3.74
C VAL A 120 -0.30 -25.35 -4.73
N THR A 121 -1.58 -25.04 -4.67
CA THR A 121 -2.60 -25.60 -5.57
C THR A 121 -2.20 -25.42 -7.02
N GLY A 122 -2.14 -26.51 -7.78
CA GLY A 122 -1.74 -26.48 -9.19
C GLY A 122 -0.22 -26.46 -9.45
N ARG A 123 0.62 -26.53 -8.40
CA ARG A 123 2.09 -26.58 -8.50
C ARG A 123 2.67 -27.55 -7.47
N THR A 124 2.82 -28.80 -7.85
CA THR A 124 3.27 -29.87 -6.95
C THR A 124 4.66 -29.64 -6.34
N ASN A 125 5.53 -28.91 -7.02
CA ASN A 125 6.91 -28.66 -6.58
C ASN A 125 7.06 -27.36 -5.78
N LEU A 126 5.98 -26.62 -5.55
CA LEU A 126 6.01 -25.36 -4.81
C LEU A 126 5.21 -25.48 -3.52
N HIS A 127 5.82 -25.13 -2.40
CA HIS A 127 5.20 -25.20 -1.08
C HIS A 127 5.25 -23.83 -0.41
N ILE A 128 4.31 -23.60 0.49
CA ILE A 128 4.39 -22.44 1.40
C ILE A 128 5.54 -22.70 2.35
N CYS A 129 6.43 -21.73 2.52
CA CYS A 129 7.60 -21.87 3.37
C CYS A 129 7.21 -22.08 4.84
N SER A 130 8.14 -22.65 5.62
CA SER A 130 7.95 -22.73 7.07
C SER A 130 7.86 -21.32 7.66
N PHE A 131 7.11 -21.18 8.74
CA PHE A 131 6.95 -19.89 9.40
C PHE A 131 8.29 -19.34 9.93
N ASN A 132 9.21 -20.21 10.35
CA ASN A 132 10.55 -19.80 10.76
C ASN A 132 11.34 -19.20 9.60
N ASN A 133 11.34 -19.85 8.41
CA ASN A 133 11.98 -19.31 7.22
C ASN A 133 11.39 -17.96 6.79
N TYR A 134 10.06 -17.83 6.89
CA TYR A 134 9.38 -16.56 6.64
C TYR A 134 9.88 -15.45 7.57
N ARG A 135 9.92 -15.72 8.87
CA ARG A 135 10.41 -14.75 9.86
C ARG A 135 11.86 -14.36 9.62
N GLU A 136 12.74 -15.33 9.41
CA GLU A 136 14.16 -15.05 9.10
C GLU A 136 14.31 -14.21 7.84
N PHE A 137 13.55 -14.51 6.79
CA PHE A 137 13.56 -13.71 5.57
C PHE A 137 13.12 -12.27 5.85
N VAL A 138 12.03 -12.09 6.60
CA VAL A 138 11.51 -10.76 6.96
C VAL A 138 12.50 -9.99 7.83
N GLU A 139 13.17 -10.65 8.77
CA GLU A 139 14.17 -10.02 9.63
C GLU A 139 15.37 -9.49 8.85
N LYS A 140 15.79 -10.18 7.80
CA LYS A 140 16.92 -9.80 6.94
C LYS A 140 16.61 -8.70 5.93
N LEU A 141 15.33 -8.28 5.79
CA LEU A 141 14.91 -7.31 4.75
C LEU A 141 15.50 -5.90 4.94
N ASP A 142 15.83 -5.48 6.16
CA ASP A 142 16.30 -4.14 6.46
C ASP A 142 17.82 -4.05 6.71
N ASP A 143 18.60 -4.98 6.17
CA ASP A 143 20.04 -5.02 6.32
C ASP A 143 20.72 -3.71 5.90
N LYS A 144 21.75 -3.30 6.66
CA LYS A 144 22.33 -1.94 6.72
C LYS A 144 23.01 -1.43 5.44
N LYS A 145 23.11 -2.25 4.40
CA LYS A 145 23.83 -1.94 3.15
C LYS A 145 23.06 -1.07 2.14
N TRP A 146 21.85 -0.60 2.47
CA TRP A 146 20.95 0.07 1.53
C TRP A 146 20.84 1.58 1.79
N HIS A 147 20.63 2.36 0.73
CA HIS A 147 20.35 3.80 0.82
C HIS A 147 19.16 4.08 1.74
N GLU A 148 19.15 5.24 2.40
CA GLU A 148 18.21 5.58 3.46
C GLU A 148 16.73 5.44 3.08
N ASP A 149 16.37 5.71 1.80
CA ASP A 149 14.98 5.59 1.36
C ASP A 149 14.55 4.18 1.05
N ASP A 150 15.43 3.40 0.43
CA ASP A 150 15.16 1.98 0.25
C ASP A 150 15.04 1.32 1.63
N ARG A 151 15.81 1.79 2.60
CA ARG A 151 15.72 1.35 3.98
C ARG A 151 14.38 1.71 4.63
N LYS A 152 13.86 2.94 4.45
CA LYS A 152 12.53 3.33 4.96
C LYS A 152 11.42 2.48 4.34
N ARG A 153 11.47 2.26 3.03
CA ARG A 153 10.50 1.42 2.32
C ARG A 153 10.58 -0.03 2.76
N LYS A 154 11.77 -0.59 2.91
CA LYS A 154 12.01 -1.95 3.41
C LYS A 154 11.55 -2.10 4.85
N LYS A 155 11.86 -1.17 5.74
CA LYS A 155 11.40 -1.16 7.13
C LYS A 155 9.87 -1.17 7.22
N LYS A 156 9.21 -0.35 6.40
CA LYS A 156 7.73 -0.33 6.33
C LYS A 156 7.17 -1.66 5.80
N ARG A 157 7.79 -2.25 4.77
CA ARG A 157 7.39 -3.56 4.25
C ARG A 157 7.59 -4.67 5.30
N LYS A 158 8.73 -4.67 6.00
CA LYS A 158 9.02 -5.57 7.12
C LYS A 158 7.92 -5.53 8.18
N ALA A 159 7.54 -4.32 8.63
CA ALA A 159 6.46 -4.13 9.59
C ALA A 159 5.13 -4.70 9.08
N LEU A 160 4.80 -4.47 7.80
CA LEU A 160 3.56 -4.99 7.19
C LEU A 160 3.55 -6.51 7.07
N LEU A 161 4.70 -7.14 6.76
CA LEU A 161 4.83 -8.60 6.70
C LEU A 161 4.63 -9.25 8.07
N MET A 162 4.86 -8.53 9.16
CA MET A 162 4.66 -9.02 10.52
C MET A 162 3.28 -8.71 11.10
N VAL A 163 2.38 -8.10 10.32
CA VAL A 163 1.01 -7.81 10.77
C VAL A 163 0.16 -9.07 10.78
N ARG A 164 -0.45 -9.38 11.91
CA ARG A 164 -1.32 -10.54 12.16
C ARG A 164 -2.69 -10.14 12.68
N GLY A 165 -3.61 -11.08 12.68
CA GLY A 165 -4.90 -10.94 13.35
C GLY A 165 -5.94 -10.12 12.59
N LEU A 166 -5.75 -9.89 11.27
CA LEU A 166 -6.72 -9.18 10.43
C LEU A 166 -7.74 -10.10 9.74
N SER A 167 -7.77 -11.37 10.06
CA SER A 167 -8.71 -12.35 9.48
C SER A 167 -10.17 -12.09 9.86
N HIS A 168 -10.44 -11.30 10.88
CA HIS A 168 -11.78 -10.93 11.30
C HIS A 168 -12.00 -9.42 11.22
N ARG A 169 -13.04 -9.01 10.50
CA ARG A 169 -13.47 -7.62 10.31
C ARG A 169 -13.63 -6.83 11.62
N HIS A 170 -13.92 -7.53 12.73
CA HIS A 170 -14.07 -6.94 14.06
C HIS A 170 -12.75 -6.51 14.73
N GLN A 171 -11.62 -7.10 14.34
CA GLN A 171 -10.31 -6.70 14.90
C GLN A 171 -9.79 -5.39 14.31
N LEU A 172 -10.29 -5.02 13.12
CA LEU A 172 -9.94 -3.74 12.45
C LEU A 172 -10.59 -2.53 13.12
N GLN A 173 -11.61 -2.72 13.93
CA GLN A 173 -12.23 -1.67 14.74
C GLN A 173 -11.38 -1.34 15.97
N ASN A 174 -10.35 -2.12 16.25
CA ASN A 174 -9.47 -1.85 17.36
C ASN A 174 -8.45 -0.77 16.97
N HIS A 175 -8.58 0.41 17.55
CA HIS A 175 -7.81 1.62 17.25
C HIS A 175 -6.28 1.41 17.31
N ASP A 176 -5.83 0.46 18.11
CA ASP A 176 -4.41 0.14 18.30
C ASP A 176 -3.86 -0.73 17.15
N ALA A 177 -4.63 -1.70 16.66
CA ALA A 177 -4.27 -2.47 15.47
C ALA A 177 -4.19 -1.57 14.23
N MET A 178 -5.05 -0.54 14.15
CA MET A 178 -5.03 0.47 13.08
C MET A 178 -3.77 1.34 13.12
N LYS A 179 -3.25 1.66 14.32
CA LYS A 179 -1.98 2.38 14.50
C LYS A 179 -0.77 1.53 14.09
N GLU A 180 -0.74 0.26 14.46
CA GLU A 180 0.34 -0.67 14.10
C GLU A 180 0.44 -0.87 12.57
N ILE A 181 -0.70 -0.92 11.88
CA ILE A 181 -0.76 -1.07 10.42
C ILE A 181 -0.35 0.22 9.71
N GLY A 182 -0.21 1.34 10.40
CA GLY A 182 0.05 2.64 9.81
C GLY A 182 -1.08 3.11 8.87
N MET A 183 -2.32 2.65 9.12
CA MET A 183 -3.50 3.04 8.34
C MET A 183 -3.85 4.52 8.48
N THR A 184 -3.48 5.13 9.60
CA THR A 184 -3.71 6.55 9.89
C THR A 184 -2.96 7.49 8.95
N GLU A 185 -1.80 7.11 8.43
CA GLU A 185 -1.02 7.97 7.51
C GLU A 185 -1.37 7.77 6.02
N GLY A 186 -1.68 6.55 5.60
CA GLY A 186 -1.88 6.24 4.17
C GLY A 186 -3.29 6.48 3.66
N MET A 187 -4.33 6.20 4.44
CA MET A 187 -5.73 6.45 4.06
C MET A 187 -6.08 7.94 4.13
N MET A 188 -5.37 8.70 4.96
CA MET A 188 -5.58 10.14 5.12
C MET A 188 -4.86 10.98 4.06
N THR A 189 -3.93 10.39 3.25
CA THR A 189 -3.00 11.22 2.50
C THR A 189 -3.63 11.97 1.32
N GLN A 190 -4.49 11.39 0.53
CA GLN A 190 -5.08 12.12 -0.60
C GLN A 190 -6.26 13.01 -0.18
N SER A 191 -7.24 12.45 0.51
CA SER A 191 -8.39 13.24 1.01
C SER A 191 -7.96 14.27 2.06
N SER A 192 -7.03 13.92 2.95
CA SER A 192 -6.49 14.84 3.96
C SER A 192 -5.60 15.94 3.35
N HIS A 193 -4.85 15.68 2.29
CA HIS A 193 -4.13 16.73 1.55
C HIS A 193 -5.09 17.70 0.88
N LEU A 194 -6.12 17.21 0.20
CA LEU A 194 -7.14 18.04 -0.42
C LEU A 194 -7.90 18.87 0.62
N MET A 195 -8.28 18.27 1.74
CA MET A 195 -8.94 18.97 2.84
C MET A 195 -8.04 20.04 3.46
N LYS A 196 -6.77 19.75 3.73
CA LYS A 196 -5.80 20.74 4.22
C LYS A 196 -5.58 21.89 3.23
N LEU A 197 -5.54 21.59 1.94
CA LEU A 197 -5.47 22.60 0.89
C LEU A 197 -6.73 23.47 0.84
N ALA A 198 -7.90 22.85 0.89
CA ALA A 198 -9.18 23.55 0.92
C ALA A 198 -9.27 24.45 2.16
N CYS A 199 -8.97 23.94 3.35
CA CYS A 199 -8.96 24.74 4.58
C CYS A 199 -7.96 25.90 4.51
N LYS A 200 -6.79 25.70 3.93
CA LYS A 200 -5.81 26.77 3.76
C LYS A 200 -6.28 27.83 2.76
N SER A 201 -6.88 27.42 1.65
CA SER A 201 -7.46 28.32 0.65
C SER A 201 -8.60 29.16 1.27
N ILE A 202 -9.50 28.50 2.02
CA ILE A 202 -10.60 29.21 2.72
C ILE A 202 -10.05 30.19 3.76
N LYS A 203 -9.07 29.79 4.57
CA LYS A 203 -8.43 30.69 5.55
C LYS A 203 -7.72 31.88 4.90
N THR A 204 -7.17 31.69 3.71
CA THR A 204 -6.55 32.81 2.96
C THR A 204 -7.61 33.79 2.47
N SER A 205 -8.77 33.31 2.02
CA SER A 205 -9.86 34.12 1.52
C SER A 205 -10.75 34.73 2.63
N LEU A 206 -10.83 34.00 3.77
CA LEU A 206 -11.63 34.37 4.93
C LEU A 206 -10.79 34.19 6.21
N PRO A 207 -9.92 35.17 6.55
CA PRO A 207 -8.95 35.05 7.66
C PRO A 207 -9.61 34.77 9.01
N ASP A 208 -10.79 35.33 9.27
CA ASP A 208 -11.53 35.24 10.52
C ASP A 208 -12.43 34.00 10.61
N ALA A 209 -12.51 33.18 9.54
CA ALA A 209 -13.33 31.98 9.57
C ALA A 209 -12.73 30.90 10.47
N HIS A 210 -13.55 30.38 11.39
CA HIS A 210 -13.21 29.18 12.14
C HIS A 210 -13.46 27.94 11.28
N ILE A 211 -12.42 27.15 11.07
CA ILE A 211 -12.48 25.98 10.19
C ILE A 211 -12.02 24.74 10.97
N ASP A 212 -12.94 23.81 11.19
CA ASP A 212 -12.67 22.52 11.79
C ASP A 212 -12.67 21.40 10.75
N MET A 213 -11.71 20.48 10.89
CA MET A 213 -11.66 19.28 10.09
C MET A 213 -12.10 18.08 10.94
N ILE A 214 -13.23 17.49 10.56
CA ILE A 214 -13.76 16.33 11.25
C ILE A 214 -13.47 15.08 10.40
N PRO A 215 -12.88 14.01 11.02
CA PRO A 215 -12.66 12.74 10.31
C PRO A 215 -13.96 12.14 9.79
N GLY A 216 -13.94 11.64 8.53
CA GLY A 216 -15.11 11.07 7.88
C GLY A 216 -15.84 9.95 8.68
N PRO A 217 -15.14 9.04 9.38
CA PRO A 217 -15.78 8.07 10.26
C PRO A 217 -16.63 8.70 11.38
N VAL A 218 -16.15 9.80 11.99
CA VAL A 218 -16.90 10.50 13.03
C VAL A 218 -18.18 11.12 12.50
N THR A 219 -18.11 11.75 11.32
CA THR A 219 -19.31 12.30 10.68
C THR A 219 -20.28 11.20 10.22
N ALA A 220 -19.80 10.03 9.85
CA ALA A 220 -20.64 8.88 9.50
C ALA A 220 -21.37 8.34 10.73
N GLU A 221 -20.69 8.23 11.88
CA GLU A 221 -21.29 7.80 13.14
C GLU A 221 -22.33 8.80 13.66
N VAL A 222 -22.02 10.09 13.62
CA VAL A 222 -22.96 11.15 14.01
C VAL A 222 -24.21 11.11 13.13
N ARG A 223 -24.06 10.99 11.79
CA ARG A 223 -25.19 10.86 10.87
C ARG A 223 -26.06 9.64 11.18
N LYS A 224 -25.43 8.52 11.53
CA LYS A 224 -26.13 7.29 11.91
C LYS A 224 -26.86 7.44 13.25
N ALA A 225 -26.21 8.05 14.24
CA ALA A 225 -26.77 8.27 15.57
C ALA A 225 -27.97 9.25 15.53
N TRP A 226 -27.94 10.23 14.65
CA TRP A 226 -29.00 11.23 14.49
C TRP A 226 -30.06 10.81 13.46
N ASP A 227 -29.90 9.64 12.83
CA ASP A 227 -30.79 9.13 11.77
C ASP A 227 -31.07 10.15 10.65
N VAL A 228 -30.07 10.97 10.32
CA VAL A 228 -30.16 11.99 9.26
C VAL A 228 -29.57 11.53 7.93
N PHE A 229 -29.32 10.24 7.80
CA PHE A 229 -28.70 9.67 6.59
C PHE A 229 -29.57 9.86 5.34
N TRP A 230 -30.89 9.82 5.49
CA TRP A 230 -31.87 10.05 4.43
C TRP A 230 -31.80 11.47 3.88
N VAL A 231 -31.59 12.49 4.73
CA VAL A 231 -31.44 13.89 4.33
C VAL A 231 -30.27 14.07 3.38
N PHE A 232 -29.11 13.47 3.71
CA PHE A 232 -27.93 13.54 2.86
C PHE A 232 -28.11 12.81 1.54
N LYS A 233 -28.88 11.72 1.53
CA LYS A 233 -29.22 10.96 0.32
C LYS A 233 -30.17 11.72 -0.57
N GLU A 234 -31.18 12.35 -0.02
CA GLU A 234 -32.20 13.09 -0.76
C GLU A 234 -31.66 14.38 -1.37
N PHE A 235 -30.83 15.12 -0.64
CA PHE A 235 -30.29 16.40 -1.10
C PHE A 235 -28.89 16.30 -1.72
N CYS A 236 -28.37 15.09 -1.96
CA CYS A 236 -27.01 14.87 -2.49
C CYS A 236 -25.90 15.66 -1.75
N LEU A 237 -26.07 15.88 -0.46
CA LEU A 237 -25.15 16.69 0.37
C LEU A 237 -23.90 15.92 0.83
N SER A 238 -23.72 14.66 0.44
CA SER A 238 -22.56 13.85 0.76
C SER A 238 -21.42 14.13 -0.23
N LEU A 239 -20.23 14.44 0.26
CA LEU A 239 -19.02 14.57 -0.54
C LEU A 239 -18.67 13.28 -1.33
N ILE A 240 -19.22 12.13 -0.96
CA ILE A 240 -19.07 10.86 -1.68
C ILE A 240 -19.85 10.90 -3.01
N HIS A 241 -20.96 11.65 -3.08
CA HIS A 241 -21.75 11.81 -4.30
C HIS A 241 -21.15 12.78 -5.32
N ILE A 242 -20.19 13.59 -4.95
CA ILE A 242 -19.47 14.48 -5.89
C ILE A 242 -18.52 13.66 -6.79
N SER A 243 -18.11 12.50 -6.37
CA SER A 243 -17.20 11.59 -7.10
C SER A 243 -17.88 10.46 -7.85
N GLU A 244 -19.19 10.23 -7.69
CA GLU A 244 -19.93 9.24 -8.47
C GLU A 244 -20.70 9.93 -9.59
N PRO A 245 -20.56 9.46 -10.85
CA PRO A 245 -21.39 9.97 -11.93
C PRO A 245 -22.87 9.63 -11.60
N THR A 246 -23.69 10.68 -11.54
CA THR A 246 -25.14 10.56 -11.42
C THR A 246 -25.67 9.57 -12.45
N ARG A 247 -26.16 8.41 -12.02
CA ARG A 247 -26.98 7.55 -12.88
C ARG A 247 -28.24 8.34 -13.20
N PRO A 248 -28.60 8.51 -14.47
CA PRO A 248 -29.88 9.12 -14.82
C PRO A 248 -31.01 8.27 -14.25
N ILE A 249 -31.97 8.92 -13.67
CA ILE A 249 -33.22 8.35 -13.19
C ILE A 249 -34.02 7.86 -14.41
#